data_ba82a307a398909c363467fde4f0e55b
#
_entry.id   ba82a307a398909c363467fde4f0e55b
#
_cell.length_a   1.000
_cell.length_b   1.000
_cell.length_c   1.000
_cell.angle_alpha   90.00
_cell.angle_beta   90.00
_cell.angle_gamma   90.00
#
_symmetry.space_group_name_H-M   'P 1'
#
loop_
_entity.id
_entity.type
_entity.pdbx_description
1 polymer ?
#
loop_
_entity_poly.entity_id
_entity_poly.type
_entity_poly.pdbx_seq_one_letter_code
_entity_poly.pdbx_strand_id
1 'polypeptide(L)'
;MEHSYITESLSENLKTFRDLLSGALKAEYLYKPLPEKWCLLEIVCHLYDEERYDFRARTKHILENNQSALPPIDPVGWVKSRNYIEQEFEETLDKFLDERKKSVEWLKSLREPDWRNEYKHELFGMMSAEFFLTNWLAHDYLHFRQITSLKFNFL
;
A
#
# COMPACT_ATOMS: atom_id res chain seq x y z
N MET A 1 -15.11 3.99 -12.64
CA MET A 1 -14.80 2.58 -12.28
C MET A 1 -15.64 2.23 -11.07
N GLU A 2 -16.28 1.08 -11.03
CA GLU A 2 -17.10 0.73 -9.89
C GLU A 2 -16.24 0.43 -8.67
N HIS A 3 -16.66 0.85 -7.48
CA HIS A 3 -15.90 0.65 -6.22
C HIS A 3 -15.77 -0.84 -5.85
N SER A 4 -16.78 -1.64 -6.20
CA SER A 4 -16.74 -3.10 -6.08
C SER A 4 -15.60 -3.71 -6.90
N TYR A 5 -15.40 -3.25 -8.13
CA TYR A 5 -14.30 -3.69 -8.98
C TYR A 5 -12.93 -3.38 -8.33
N ILE A 6 -12.77 -2.18 -7.75
CA ILE A 6 -11.51 -1.83 -7.06
C ILE A 6 -11.27 -2.76 -5.88
N THR A 7 -12.30 -3.01 -5.06
CA THR A 7 -12.21 -3.90 -3.89
C THR A 7 -11.84 -5.33 -4.30
N GLU A 8 -12.45 -5.86 -5.37
CA GLU A 8 -12.11 -7.19 -5.89
C GLU A 8 -10.68 -7.22 -6.44
N SER A 9 -10.26 -6.20 -7.20
CA SER A 9 -8.90 -6.10 -7.71
C SER A 9 -7.86 -6.06 -6.58
N LEU A 10 -8.10 -5.29 -5.50
CA LEU A 10 -7.24 -5.29 -4.31
C LEU A 10 -7.16 -6.68 -3.66
N SER A 11 -8.27 -7.44 -3.66
CA SER A 11 -8.31 -8.82 -3.18
C SER A 11 -7.49 -9.77 -4.06
N GLU A 12 -7.63 -9.67 -5.38
CA GLU A 12 -6.89 -10.49 -6.35
C GLU A 12 -5.38 -10.19 -6.33
N ASN A 13 -5.02 -8.93 -6.11
CA ASN A 13 -3.64 -8.48 -6.00
C ASN A 13 -2.87 -9.13 -4.85
N LEU A 14 -3.55 -9.63 -3.81
CA LEU A 14 -2.93 -10.46 -2.76
C LEU A 14 -2.15 -11.64 -3.33
N LYS A 15 -2.76 -12.36 -4.27
CA LYS A 15 -2.10 -13.50 -4.92
C LYS A 15 -0.90 -13.04 -5.73
N THR A 16 -1.05 -11.94 -6.46
CA THR A 16 0.04 -11.39 -7.29
C THR A 16 1.24 -10.97 -6.44
N PHE A 17 1.02 -10.26 -5.33
CA PHE A 17 2.11 -9.91 -4.40
C PHE A 17 2.80 -11.15 -3.84
N ARG A 18 2.02 -12.14 -3.40
CA ARG A 18 2.58 -13.40 -2.89
C ARG A 18 3.42 -14.10 -3.95
N ASP A 19 2.90 -14.28 -5.15
CA ASP A 19 3.58 -14.98 -6.24
C ASP A 19 4.88 -14.28 -6.67
N LEU A 20 4.90 -12.94 -6.63
CA LEU A 20 6.07 -12.16 -7.00
C LEU A 20 7.17 -12.13 -5.92
N LEU A 21 6.80 -12.25 -4.64
CA LEU A 21 7.70 -11.94 -3.52
C LEU A 21 8.09 -13.15 -2.68
N SER A 22 7.21 -14.16 -2.53
CA SER A 22 7.51 -15.33 -1.70
C SER A 22 8.71 -16.10 -2.23
N GLY A 23 9.58 -16.54 -1.31
CA GLY A 23 10.75 -17.35 -1.64
C GLY A 23 11.89 -16.58 -2.29
N ALA A 24 11.85 -15.24 -2.28
CA ALA A 24 12.96 -14.42 -2.76
C ALA A 24 14.22 -14.67 -1.90
N LEU A 25 15.35 -14.92 -2.54
CA LEU A 25 16.60 -15.12 -1.85
C LEU A 25 17.14 -13.81 -1.27
N LYS A 26 17.95 -13.91 -0.19
CA LYS A 26 18.51 -12.73 0.47
C LYS A 26 19.24 -11.79 -0.48
N ALA A 27 20.01 -12.33 -1.40
CA ALA A 27 20.71 -11.54 -2.41
C ALA A 27 19.74 -10.81 -3.35
N GLU A 28 18.58 -11.42 -3.66
CA GLU A 28 17.54 -10.83 -4.51
C GLU A 28 16.77 -9.72 -3.78
N TYR A 29 16.25 -9.99 -2.57
CA TYR A 29 15.44 -9.01 -1.88
C TYR A 29 16.23 -7.82 -1.32
N LEU A 30 17.55 -7.91 -1.21
CA LEU A 30 18.44 -6.80 -0.85
C LEU A 30 19.08 -6.11 -2.06
N TYR A 31 18.85 -6.61 -3.27
CA TYR A 31 19.41 -6.01 -4.48
C TYR A 31 18.89 -4.60 -4.73
N LYS A 32 19.82 -3.68 -4.96
CA LYS A 32 19.54 -2.29 -5.36
C LYS A 32 20.24 -2.00 -6.69
N PRO A 33 19.52 -1.61 -7.73
CA PRO A 33 20.15 -1.26 -9.00
C PRO A 33 21.03 0.01 -8.88
N LEU A 34 20.68 0.90 -7.95
CA LEU A 34 21.44 2.08 -7.53
C LEU A 34 21.28 2.26 -6.01
N PRO A 35 22.27 2.83 -5.31
CA PRO A 35 22.22 2.96 -3.85
C PRO A 35 20.99 3.67 -3.30
N GLU A 36 20.48 4.68 -4.03
CA GLU A 36 19.31 5.48 -3.65
C GLU A 36 17.96 4.83 -4.01
N LYS A 37 17.97 3.70 -4.74
CA LYS A 37 16.75 2.97 -5.09
C LYS A 37 16.39 1.97 -4.00
N TRP A 38 15.11 1.73 -3.86
CA TRP A 38 14.60 0.74 -2.92
C TRP A 38 14.84 -0.69 -3.43
N CYS A 39 15.20 -1.59 -2.52
CA CYS A 39 15.20 -3.02 -2.75
C CYS A 39 13.79 -3.62 -2.44
N LEU A 40 13.61 -4.93 -2.71
CA LEU A 40 12.32 -5.59 -2.46
C LEU A 40 11.93 -5.54 -0.98
N LEU A 41 12.87 -5.66 -0.04
CA LEU A 41 12.59 -5.56 1.39
C LEU A 41 12.01 -4.18 1.75
N GLU A 42 12.61 -3.10 1.26
CA GLU A 42 12.13 -1.75 1.52
C GLU A 42 10.74 -1.52 0.88
N ILE A 43 10.47 -2.10 -0.30
CA ILE A 43 9.15 -2.05 -0.92
C ILE A 43 8.10 -2.80 -0.08
N VAL A 44 8.42 -3.99 0.41
CA VAL A 44 7.48 -4.76 1.26
C VAL A 44 7.16 -4.03 2.56
N CYS A 45 8.17 -3.44 3.21
CA CYS A 45 7.96 -2.60 4.39
C CYS A 45 7.08 -1.39 4.09
N HIS A 46 7.33 -0.72 2.96
CA HIS A 46 6.53 0.41 2.49
C HIS A 46 5.07 0.00 2.22
N LEU A 47 4.83 -1.10 1.50
CA LEU A 47 3.49 -1.62 1.27
C LEU A 47 2.75 -1.92 2.57
N TYR A 48 3.43 -2.52 3.56
CA TYR A 48 2.86 -2.81 4.87
C TYR A 48 2.46 -1.55 5.64
N ASP A 49 3.26 -0.49 5.56
CA ASP A 49 2.96 0.76 6.24
C ASP A 49 1.89 1.59 5.52
N GLU A 50 1.95 1.71 4.19
CA GLU A 50 0.95 2.42 3.38
C GLU A 50 -0.45 1.78 3.52
N GLU A 51 -0.52 0.46 3.55
CA GLU A 51 -1.76 -0.28 3.75
C GLU A 51 -2.51 0.17 5.00
N ARG A 52 -1.79 0.38 6.10
CA ARG A 52 -2.36 0.67 7.41
C ARG A 52 -2.52 2.14 7.69
N TYR A 53 -1.46 2.90 7.43
CA TYR A 53 -1.35 4.29 7.88
C TYR A 53 -1.78 5.31 6.84
N ASP A 54 -1.76 4.93 5.54
CA ASP A 54 -2.26 5.77 4.48
C ASP A 54 -3.64 5.29 3.98
N PHE A 55 -3.68 4.35 3.06
CA PHE A 55 -4.89 4.04 2.31
C PHE A 55 -6.08 3.67 3.18
N ARG A 56 -5.96 2.65 4.04
CA ARG A 56 -7.07 2.24 4.90
C ARG A 56 -7.44 3.33 5.90
N ALA A 57 -6.46 3.91 6.58
CA ALA A 57 -6.72 4.91 7.61
C ALA A 57 -7.38 6.17 7.05
N ARG A 58 -6.90 6.67 5.93
CA ARG A 58 -7.41 7.90 5.30
C ARG A 58 -8.74 7.69 4.61
N THR A 59 -8.93 6.58 3.89
CA THR A 59 -10.23 6.22 3.32
C THR A 59 -11.29 6.13 4.42
N LYS A 60 -10.98 5.44 5.53
CA LYS A 60 -11.87 5.33 6.68
C LYS A 60 -12.19 6.70 7.29
N HIS A 61 -11.18 7.52 7.51
CA HIS A 61 -11.31 8.87 8.07
C HIS A 61 -12.32 9.73 7.28
N ILE A 62 -12.24 9.68 5.95
CA ILE A 62 -13.12 10.46 5.09
C ILE A 62 -14.53 9.85 5.03
N LEU A 63 -14.65 8.53 4.94
CA LEU A 63 -15.96 7.86 4.95
C LEU A 63 -16.72 8.07 6.26
N GLU A 64 -16.02 8.17 7.39
CA GLU A 64 -16.60 8.49 8.70
C GLU A 64 -16.88 10.00 8.87
N ASN A 65 -16.65 10.80 7.83
CA ASN A 65 -16.82 12.26 7.85
C ASN A 65 -16.09 12.93 9.02
N ASN A 66 -14.92 12.43 9.37
CA ASN A 66 -14.11 12.93 10.47
C ASN A 66 -13.50 14.30 10.10
N GLN A 67 -13.79 15.33 10.89
CA GLN A 67 -13.34 16.70 10.63
C GLN A 67 -11.96 17.00 11.23
N SER A 68 -11.35 16.07 11.96
CA SER A 68 -9.97 16.23 12.43
C SER A 68 -8.97 16.14 11.28
N ALA A 69 -7.72 16.53 11.51
CA ALA A 69 -6.68 16.41 10.50
C ALA A 69 -6.51 14.95 10.02
N LEU A 70 -6.28 14.78 8.73
CA LEU A 70 -5.91 13.47 8.18
C LEU A 70 -4.68 12.91 8.90
N PRO A 71 -4.60 11.59 9.11
CA PRO A 71 -3.40 10.96 9.65
C PRO A 71 -2.16 11.40 8.85
N PRO A 72 -1.09 11.87 9.53
CA PRO A 72 0.13 12.26 8.83
C PRO A 72 0.83 11.04 8.26
N ILE A 73 1.43 11.19 7.09
CA ILE A 73 2.25 10.18 6.45
C ILE A 73 3.59 10.76 6.03
N ASP A 74 4.63 9.92 6.05
CA ASP A 74 5.94 10.23 5.52
C ASP A 74 6.57 8.98 4.87
N PRO A 75 6.03 8.51 3.73
CA PRO A 75 6.41 7.25 3.12
C PRO A 75 7.91 7.14 2.83
N VAL A 76 8.53 8.23 2.41
CA VAL A 76 9.97 8.27 2.12
C VAL A 76 10.80 8.30 3.41
N GLY A 77 10.40 9.09 4.38
CA GLY A 77 11.10 9.19 5.68
C GLY A 77 10.99 7.90 6.51
N TRP A 78 9.91 7.15 6.36
CA TRP A 78 9.74 5.85 7.06
C TRP A 78 10.81 4.83 6.70
N VAL A 79 11.34 4.84 5.49
CA VAL A 79 12.41 3.94 5.07
C VAL A 79 13.57 3.98 6.05
N LYS A 80 13.99 5.18 6.43
CA LYS A 80 15.07 5.40 7.37
C LYS A 80 14.61 5.35 8.82
N SER A 81 13.54 6.06 9.17
CA SER A 81 13.08 6.18 10.57
C SER A 81 12.56 4.87 11.15
N ARG A 82 12.13 3.93 10.32
CA ARG A 82 11.66 2.60 10.71
C ARG A 82 12.64 1.49 10.36
N ASN A 83 13.86 1.82 9.93
CA ASN A 83 14.93 0.86 9.61
C ASN A 83 14.45 -0.28 8.70
N TYR A 84 13.84 0.04 7.55
CA TYR A 84 13.28 -0.98 6.64
C TYR A 84 14.29 -2.04 6.23
N ILE A 85 15.55 -1.65 6.01
CA ILE A 85 16.60 -2.56 5.57
C ILE A 85 16.99 -3.62 6.61
N GLU A 86 16.63 -3.44 7.88
CA GLU A 86 16.91 -4.35 8.98
C GLU A 86 15.69 -5.22 9.37
N GLN A 87 14.58 -5.10 8.63
CA GLN A 87 13.39 -5.92 8.86
C GLN A 87 13.58 -7.34 8.28
N GLU A 88 12.81 -8.28 8.81
CA GLU A 88 12.78 -9.64 8.27
C GLU A 88 11.80 -9.73 7.10
N PHE A 89 12.31 -10.14 5.93
CA PHE A 89 11.58 -10.06 4.67
C PHE A 89 10.28 -10.88 4.67
N GLU A 90 10.38 -12.19 4.97
CA GLU A 90 9.21 -13.09 4.95
C GLU A 90 8.17 -12.69 6.01
N GLU A 91 8.63 -12.34 7.22
CA GLU A 91 7.73 -11.88 8.28
C GLU A 91 7.00 -10.60 7.90
N THR A 92 7.70 -9.65 7.26
CA THR A 92 7.09 -8.38 6.83
C THR A 92 6.13 -8.59 5.67
N LEU A 93 6.46 -9.50 4.74
CA LEU A 93 5.58 -9.90 3.66
C LEU A 93 4.28 -10.51 4.21
N ASP A 94 4.37 -11.44 5.14
CA ASP A 94 3.20 -12.05 5.78
C ASP A 94 2.34 -11.00 6.49
N LYS A 95 2.95 -10.07 7.22
CA LYS A 95 2.26 -8.95 7.86
C LYS A 95 1.52 -8.07 6.85
N PHE A 96 2.15 -7.74 5.73
CA PHE A 96 1.51 -6.96 4.66
C PHE A 96 0.30 -7.72 4.08
N LEU A 97 0.47 -8.99 3.74
CA LEU A 97 -0.60 -9.80 3.17
C LEU A 97 -1.80 -9.94 4.13
N ASP A 98 -1.54 -10.06 5.43
CA ASP A 98 -2.59 -10.12 6.45
C ASP A 98 -3.30 -8.77 6.64
N GLU A 99 -2.57 -7.66 6.60
CA GLU A 99 -3.19 -6.32 6.64
C GLU A 99 -4.05 -6.06 5.40
N ARG A 100 -3.61 -6.48 4.21
CA ARG A 100 -4.42 -6.39 3.00
C ARG A 100 -5.71 -7.21 3.11
N LYS A 101 -5.68 -8.41 3.66
CA LYS A 101 -6.90 -9.20 3.93
C LYS A 101 -7.88 -8.42 4.82
N LYS A 102 -7.38 -7.85 5.93
CA LYS A 102 -8.19 -7.03 6.85
C LYS A 102 -8.80 -5.82 6.13
N SER A 103 -8.02 -5.16 5.24
CA SER A 103 -8.51 -4.04 4.45
C SER A 103 -9.62 -4.43 3.50
N VAL A 104 -9.46 -5.55 2.78
CA VAL A 104 -10.47 -6.07 1.86
C VAL A 104 -11.74 -6.48 2.61
N GLU A 105 -11.60 -7.16 3.74
CA GLU A 105 -12.73 -7.54 4.61
C GLU A 105 -13.47 -6.29 5.11
N TRP A 106 -12.75 -5.28 5.54
CA TRP A 106 -13.34 -3.99 5.93
C TRP A 106 -14.07 -3.33 4.76
N LEU A 107 -13.46 -3.20 3.58
CA LEU A 107 -14.09 -2.63 2.40
C LEU A 107 -15.38 -3.37 2.02
N LYS A 108 -15.37 -4.71 2.06
CA LYS A 108 -16.54 -5.55 1.80
C LYS A 108 -17.64 -5.45 2.87
N SER A 109 -17.28 -5.05 4.09
CA SER A 109 -18.25 -4.87 5.19
C SER A 109 -19.00 -3.54 5.14
N LEU A 110 -18.52 -2.57 4.35
CA LEU A 110 -19.14 -1.26 4.24
C LEU A 110 -20.54 -1.37 3.61
N ARG A 111 -21.52 -0.73 4.25
CA ARG A 111 -22.89 -0.66 3.75
C ARG A 111 -23.17 0.74 3.23
N GLU A 112 -23.43 0.83 1.93
CA GLU A 112 -23.79 2.10 1.26
C GLU A 112 -22.85 3.27 1.59
N PRO A 113 -21.49 3.06 1.50
CA PRO A 113 -20.56 4.13 1.83
C PRO A 113 -20.69 5.29 0.82
N ASP A 114 -20.72 6.51 1.33
CA ASP A 114 -20.69 7.69 0.46
C ASP A 114 -19.25 7.98 0.01
N TRP A 115 -18.86 7.39 -1.08
CA TRP A 115 -17.53 7.56 -1.68
C TRP A 115 -17.24 8.99 -2.12
N ARG A 116 -18.25 9.86 -2.21
CA ARG A 116 -18.12 11.28 -2.54
C ARG A 116 -17.83 12.14 -1.32
N ASN A 117 -17.88 11.58 -0.09
CA ASN A 117 -17.42 12.29 1.10
C ASN A 117 -16.01 12.83 0.86
N GLU A 118 -15.79 14.08 1.19
CA GLU A 118 -14.58 14.81 0.90
C GLU A 118 -13.95 15.38 2.17
N TYR A 119 -12.63 15.46 2.14
CA TYR A 119 -11.81 16.16 3.12
C TYR A 119 -11.06 17.30 2.42
N LYS A 120 -11.10 18.50 3.00
CA LYS A 120 -10.35 19.64 2.49
C LYS A 120 -8.93 19.65 3.04
N HIS A 121 -8.00 19.19 2.22
CA HIS A 121 -6.56 19.23 2.55
C HIS A 121 -6.01 20.63 2.25
N GLU A 122 -5.16 21.17 3.13
CA GLU A 122 -4.63 22.53 3.00
C GLU A 122 -3.81 22.74 1.71
N LEU A 123 -3.05 21.73 1.29
CA LEU A 123 -2.16 21.80 0.13
C LEU A 123 -2.78 21.20 -1.14
N PHE A 124 -3.57 20.13 -1.03
CA PHE A 124 -4.06 19.36 -2.17
C PHE A 124 -5.52 19.61 -2.52
N GLY A 125 -6.20 20.48 -1.75
CA GLY A 125 -7.61 20.80 -1.99
C GLY A 125 -8.56 19.68 -1.54
N MET A 126 -9.68 19.53 -2.25
CA MET A 126 -10.71 18.53 -1.92
C MET A 126 -10.26 17.13 -2.33
N MET A 127 -10.29 16.20 -1.39
CA MET A 127 -9.88 14.81 -1.57
C MET A 127 -11.04 13.91 -1.14
N SER A 128 -11.64 13.17 -2.08
CA SER A 128 -12.75 12.28 -1.78
C SER A 128 -12.29 10.91 -1.29
N ALA A 129 -13.18 10.16 -0.64
CA ALA A 129 -12.92 8.76 -0.30
C ALA A 129 -12.66 7.91 -1.56
N GLU A 130 -13.37 8.20 -2.67
CA GLU A 130 -13.12 7.57 -3.97
C GLU A 130 -11.72 7.86 -4.51
N PHE A 131 -11.20 9.06 -4.31
CA PHE A 131 -9.83 9.40 -4.68
C PHE A 131 -8.82 8.47 -3.99
N PHE A 132 -8.95 8.26 -2.68
CA PHE A 132 -8.06 7.38 -1.95
C PHE A 132 -8.22 5.91 -2.37
N LEU A 133 -9.44 5.43 -2.55
CA LEU A 133 -9.69 4.06 -3.00
C LEU A 133 -9.08 3.80 -4.39
N THR A 134 -9.24 4.74 -5.32
CA THR A 134 -8.67 4.64 -6.67
C THR A 134 -7.15 4.65 -6.64
N ASN A 135 -6.56 5.54 -5.84
CA ASN A 135 -5.10 5.61 -5.69
C ASN A 135 -4.53 4.37 -5.01
N TRP A 136 -5.26 3.74 -4.10
CA TRP A 136 -4.85 2.48 -3.48
C TRP A 136 -4.61 1.39 -4.52
N LEU A 137 -5.54 1.21 -5.45
CA LEU A 137 -5.37 0.26 -6.55
C LEU A 137 -4.24 0.67 -7.50
N ALA A 138 -4.16 1.95 -7.85
CA ALA A 138 -3.09 2.46 -8.71
C ALA A 138 -1.70 2.26 -8.09
N HIS A 139 -1.57 2.37 -6.77
CA HIS A 139 -0.36 2.14 -6.01
C HIS A 139 0.10 0.67 -6.12
N ASP A 140 -0.81 -0.30 -6.06
CA ASP A 140 -0.48 -1.70 -6.30
C ASP A 140 0.18 -1.90 -7.68
N TYR A 141 -0.40 -1.31 -8.72
CA TYR A 141 0.13 -1.45 -10.09
C TYR A 141 1.50 -0.78 -10.26
N LEU A 142 1.73 0.35 -9.60
CA LEU A 142 3.06 0.97 -9.56
C LEU A 142 4.09 0.03 -8.94
N HIS A 143 3.75 -0.61 -7.82
CA HIS A 143 4.66 -1.52 -7.16
C HIS A 143 4.83 -2.86 -7.89
N PHE A 144 3.81 -3.39 -8.56
CA PHE A 144 3.99 -4.55 -9.45
C PHE A 144 5.02 -4.27 -10.53
N ARG A 145 4.93 -3.10 -11.17
CA ARG A 145 5.92 -2.67 -12.15
C ARG A 145 7.32 -2.57 -11.54
N GLN A 146 7.44 -1.95 -10.37
CA GLN A 146 8.73 -1.76 -9.68
C GLN A 146 9.34 -3.11 -9.26
N ILE A 147 8.57 -3.99 -8.64
CA ILE A 147 9.00 -5.33 -8.21
C ILE A 147 9.46 -6.16 -9.42
N THR A 148 8.65 -6.20 -10.47
CA THR A 148 8.98 -6.94 -11.70
C THR A 148 10.28 -6.42 -12.33
N SER A 149 10.48 -5.11 -12.37
CA SER A 149 11.70 -4.49 -12.88
C SER A 149 12.94 -4.86 -12.04
N LEU A 150 12.81 -4.86 -10.70
CA LEU A 150 13.91 -5.25 -9.80
C LEU A 150 14.28 -6.72 -9.99
N LYS A 151 13.31 -7.62 -10.07
CA LYS A 151 13.54 -9.05 -10.30
C LYS A 151 14.20 -9.32 -11.65
N PHE A 152 13.76 -8.64 -12.70
CA PHE A 152 14.36 -8.74 -14.02
C PHE A 152 15.83 -8.27 -14.05
N ASN A 153 16.14 -7.17 -13.38
CA ASN A 153 17.49 -6.61 -13.32
C ASN A 153 18.45 -7.40 -12.42
N PHE A 154 17.92 -8.21 -11.51
CA PHE A 154 18.72 -9.09 -10.66
C PHE A 154 19.22 -10.33 -11.41
N LEU A 155 18.47 -10.83 -12.40
CA LEU A 155 18.83 -11.99 -13.23
C LEU A 155 20.02 -11.69 -14.15
#